data_ff9ffbacdb727d14349cf04cef96d569
#
_entry.id   ff9ffbacdb727d14349cf04cef96d569
#
_cell.length_a   1.000
_cell.length_b   1.000
_cell.length_c   1.000
_cell.angle_alpha   90.00
_cell.angle_beta   90.00
_cell.angle_gamma   90.00
#
_symmetry.space_group_name_H-M   'P 1'
#
loop_
_entity.id
_entity.type
_entity.pdbx_description
1 polymer ?
#
loop_
_entity_poly.entity_id
_entity_poly.type
_entity_poly.pdbx_seq_one_letter_code
_entity_poly.pdbx_strand_id
1 'polypeptide(L)'
;MFELLQIAVDSSISNGAKYSDARILISKSRSISAKNGDVENFNESEKMGIGIRALVGSSWGFYSTYDLSKESLIESGRKAYQIAKASSSVPGKDFPFADVPIVEDNYITPHQQNPLKVSSTDQIDLLAVSTEKMHKLGSSRAFGRLDFWDTEKWFFSSQGHKIYQNLIESGGGLSSLSIGDGETQIRSYPQSFGEYRTGGWEIVQGFKFDDHIERLVEESKRLLVAPQCPEGTMD
;
A
#
# COMPACT_ATOMS: atom_id res chain seq x y z
N MET A 1 -8.71 13.69 -15.53
CA MET A 1 -8.61 13.75 -14.06
C MET A 1 -8.22 15.14 -13.56
N PHE A 2 -7.22 15.82 -14.12
CA PHE A 2 -6.83 17.17 -13.66
C PHE A 2 -7.95 18.21 -13.74
N GLU A 3 -8.79 18.16 -14.76
CA GLU A 3 -9.98 19.05 -14.87
C GLU A 3 -10.94 18.89 -13.69
N LEU A 4 -11.12 17.64 -13.21
CA LEU A 4 -11.97 17.36 -12.05
C LEU A 4 -11.37 17.94 -10.76
N LEU A 5 -10.05 17.79 -10.57
CA LEU A 5 -9.33 18.40 -9.45
C LEU A 5 -9.44 19.93 -9.47
N GLN A 6 -9.28 20.53 -10.65
CA GLN A 6 -9.38 21.96 -10.84
C GLN A 6 -10.75 22.48 -10.44
N ILE A 7 -11.85 21.82 -10.84
CA ILE A 7 -13.22 22.21 -10.45
C ILE A 7 -13.34 22.30 -8.92
N ALA A 8 -12.85 21.31 -8.19
CA ALA A 8 -12.94 21.30 -6.73
C ALA A 8 -12.06 22.39 -6.08
N VAL A 9 -10.84 22.59 -6.59
CA VAL A 9 -9.92 23.62 -6.10
C VAL A 9 -10.48 25.02 -6.40
N ASP A 10 -10.94 25.27 -7.63
CA ASP A 10 -11.51 26.55 -8.04
C ASP A 10 -12.75 26.90 -7.20
N SER A 11 -13.57 25.91 -6.86
CA SER A 11 -14.70 26.09 -5.94
C SER A 11 -14.24 26.58 -4.56
N SER A 12 -13.20 25.97 -3.98
CA SER A 12 -12.65 26.40 -2.69
C SER A 12 -12.13 27.85 -2.76
N ILE A 13 -11.37 28.18 -3.81
CA ILE A 13 -10.77 29.51 -4.00
C ILE A 13 -11.87 30.59 -4.23
N SER A 14 -12.86 30.30 -5.07
CA SER A 14 -13.99 31.22 -5.36
C SER A 14 -14.82 31.50 -4.12
N ASN A 15 -14.86 30.62 -3.14
CA ASN A 15 -15.51 30.85 -1.85
C ASN A 15 -14.64 31.65 -0.86
N GLY A 16 -13.34 31.88 -1.14
CA GLY A 16 -12.45 32.71 -0.35
C GLY A 16 -11.31 31.98 0.37
N ALA A 17 -10.99 30.76 -0.02
CA ALA A 17 -9.77 30.08 0.47
C ALA A 17 -8.51 30.79 -0.06
N LYS A 18 -7.51 30.97 0.81
CA LYS A 18 -6.18 31.51 0.46
C LYS A 18 -5.37 30.51 -0.37
N TYR A 19 -5.58 29.22 -0.14
CA TYR A 19 -4.96 28.11 -0.84
C TYR A 19 -5.91 26.92 -0.85
N SER A 20 -5.85 26.13 -1.90
CA SER A 20 -6.53 24.84 -1.98
C SER A 20 -5.72 23.86 -2.79
N ASP A 21 -5.77 22.60 -2.40
CA ASP A 21 -5.30 21.48 -3.20
C ASP A 21 -6.29 20.32 -3.17
N ALA A 22 -6.21 19.50 -4.20
CA ALA A 22 -7.01 18.28 -4.29
C ALA A 22 -6.18 17.10 -4.79
N ARG A 23 -6.56 15.90 -4.34
CA ARG A 23 -5.98 14.62 -4.77
C ARG A 23 -7.07 13.65 -5.14
N ILE A 24 -6.99 13.07 -6.34
CA ILE A 24 -7.73 11.86 -6.70
C ILE A 24 -6.79 10.68 -6.48
N LEU A 25 -7.30 9.66 -5.81
CA LEU A 25 -6.62 8.38 -5.60
C LEU A 25 -7.49 7.26 -6.18
N ILE A 26 -6.90 6.43 -7.06
CA ILE A 26 -7.47 5.15 -7.48
C ILE A 26 -6.49 4.08 -7.05
N SER A 27 -6.92 3.16 -6.21
CA SER A 27 -6.09 2.07 -5.70
C SER A 27 -6.74 0.75 -6.02
N LYS A 28 -6.03 -0.08 -6.80
CA LYS A 28 -6.37 -1.47 -7.08
C LYS A 28 -5.42 -2.36 -6.28
N SER A 29 -5.96 -3.40 -5.69
CA SER A 29 -5.14 -4.35 -4.94
C SER A 29 -5.61 -5.78 -5.15
N ARG A 30 -4.66 -6.73 -5.04
CA ARG A 30 -4.91 -8.16 -4.99
C ARG A 30 -4.12 -8.74 -3.83
N SER A 31 -4.79 -9.56 -3.00
CA SER A 31 -4.18 -10.30 -1.90
C SER A 31 -4.52 -11.77 -2.03
N ILE A 32 -3.51 -12.63 -1.94
CA ILE A 32 -3.63 -14.08 -2.04
C ILE A 32 -2.94 -14.69 -0.85
N SER A 33 -3.56 -15.65 -0.19
CA SER A 33 -2.89 -16.49 0.81
C SER A 33 -3.22 -17.96 0.62
N ALA A 34 -2.23 -18.80 0.91
CA ALA A 34 -2.36 -20.24 0.87
C ALA A 34 -1.73 -20.87 2.11
N LYS A 35 -2.24 -22.05 2.48
CA LYS A 35 -1.77 -22.84 3.60
C LYS A 35 -1.80 -24.32 3.27
N ASN A 36 -0.67 -24.98 3.42
CA ASN A 36 -0.52 -26.42 3.21
C ASN A 36 -1.00 -26.92 1.82
N GLY A 37 -0.97 -26.05 0.81
CA GLY A 37 -1.48 -26.31 -0.53
C GLY A 37 -2.89 -25.77 -0.81
N ASP A 38 -3.65 -25.42 0.20
CA ASP A 38 -5.02 -24.90 0.05
C ASP A 38 -5.02 -23.36 0.02
N VAL A 39 -5.82 -22.79 -0.87
CA VAL A 39 -6.04 -21.34 -0.93
C VAL A 39 -6.97 -20.92 0.21
N GLU A 40 -6.48 -20.05 1.12
CA GLU A 40 -7.29 -19.55 2.24
C GLU A 40 -7.99 -18.24 1.90
N ASN A 41 -7.35 -17.40 1.07
CA ASN A 41 -7.93 -16.12 0.69
C ASN A 41 -7.50 -15.71 -0.71
N PHE A 42 -8.46 -15.19 -1.46
CA PHE A 42 -8.25 -14.43 -2.68
C PHE A 42 -9.16 -13.20 -2.62
N ASN A 43 -8.57 -12.03 -2.62
CA ASN A 43 -9.31 -10.78 -2.57
C ASN A 43 -8.78 -9.78 -3.59
N GLU A 44 -9.67 -9.19 -4.37
CA GLU A 44 -9.39 -8.05 -5.21
C GLU A 44 -10.25 -6.87 -4.77
N SER A 45 -9.67 -5.68 -4.76
CA SER A 45 -10.44 -4.48 -4.48
C SER A 45 -10.01 -3.32 -5.36
N GLU A 46 -10.96 -2.47 -5.70
CA GLU A 46 -10.73 -1.18 -6.33
C GLU A 46 -11.43 -0.10 -5.50
N LYS A 47 -10.68 0.96 -5.18
CA LYS A 47 -11.17 2.10 -4.40
C LYS A 47 -10.81 3.37 -5.14
N MET A 48 -11.75 4.33 -5.18
CA MET A 48 -11.54 5.63 -5.79
C MET A 48 -12.15 6.71 -4.89
N GLY A 49 -11.48 7.86 -4.85
CA GLY A 49 -12.01 9.04 -4.15
C GLY A 49 -11.16 10.26 -4.41
N ILE A 50 -11.75 11.40 -4.07
CA ILE A 50 -11.08 12.71 -4.07
C ILE A 50 -11.06 13.27 -2.65
N GLY A 51 -9.92 13.82 -2.26
CA GLY A 51 -9.76 14.63 -1.05
C GLY A 51 -9.38 16.05 -1.41
N ILE A 52 -10.05 17.02 -0.82
CA ILE A 52 -9.85 18.46 -1.04
C ILE A 52 -9.42 19.11 0.27
N ARG A 53 -8.38 19.93 0.23
CA ARG A 53 -7.97 20.77 1.34
C ARG A 53 -8.13 22.23 0.98
N ALA A 54 -8.60 23.03 1.92
CA ALA A 54 -8.69 24.48 1.81
C ALA A 54 -8.03 25.15 3.02
N LEU A 55 -7.40 26.30 2.82
CA LEU A 55 -6.80 27.11 3.87
C LEU A 55 -7.50 28.47 3.95
N VAL A 56 -7.94 28.82 5.17
CA VAL A 56 -8.50 30.13 5.50
C VAL A 56 -7.77 30.69 6.73
N GLY A 57 -7.11 31.83 6.57
CA GLY A 57 -6.19 32.32 7.60
C GLY A 57 -5.08 31.30 7.86
N SER A 58 -5.00 30.79 9.09
CA SER A 58 -4.08 29.72 9.53
C SER A 58 -4.76 28.35 9.67
N SER A 59 -6.03 28.22 9.30
CA SER A 59 -6.82 27.02 9.55
C SER A 59 -7.09 26.22 8.28
N TRP A 60 -6.88 24.90 8.39
CA TRP A 60 -7.16 23.95 7.32
C TRP A 60 -8.56 23.35 7.46
N GLY A 61 -9.22 23.15 6.32
CA GLY A 61 -10.41 22.34 6.18
C GLY A 61 -10.15 21.22 5.20
N PHE A 62 -10.70 20.04 5.46
CA PHE A 62 -10.62 18.86 4.61
C PHE A 62 -12.01 18.30 4.36
N TYR A 63 -12.27 17.93 3.10
CA TYR A 63 -13.46 17.19 2.72
C TYR A 63 -13.11 16.14 1.67
N SER A 64 -13.79 15.00 1.71
CA SER A 64 -13.58 13.92 0.74
C SER A 64 -14.90 13.32 0.27
N THR A 65 -14.89 12.82 -0.98
CA THR A 65 -16.02 12.12 -1.59
C THR A 65 -15.52 11.09 -2.60
N TYR A 66 -16.35 10.10 -2.90
CA TYR A 66 -16.16 9.18 -4.02
C TYR A 66 -16.90 9.62 -5.29
N ASP A 67 -17.86 10.55 -5.16
CA ASP A 67 -18.62 11.08 -6.28
C ASP A 67 -17.81 12.16 -7.01
N LEU A 68 -17.41 11.87 -8.23
CA LEU A 68 -16.64 12.77 -9.11
C LEU A 68 -17.52 13.58 -10.08
N SER A 69 -18.84 13.63 -9.88
CA SER A 69 -19.70 14.52 -10.65
C SER A 69 -19.32 15.98 -10.43
N LYS A 70 -19.53 16.83 -11.44
CA LYS A 70 -19.17 18.24 -11.38
C LYS A 70 -19.84 18.95 -10.19
N GLU A 71 -21.11 18.63 -9.96
CA GLU A 71 -21.91 19.17 -8.87
C GLU A 71 -21.34 18.79 -7.51
N SER A 72 -20.97 17.52 -7.33
CA SER A 72 -20.35 17.00 -6.11
C SER A 72 -18.99 17.64 -5.87
N LEU A 73 -18.18 17.83 -6.91
CA LEU A 73 -16.85 18.46 -6.79
C LEU A 73 -16.93 19.93 -6.38
N ILE A 74 -17.88 20.70 -6.96
CA ILE A 74 -18.14 22.09 -6.57
C ILE A 74 -18.56 22.15 -5.09
N GLU A 75 -19.50 21.30 -4.70
CA GLU A 75 -19.97 21.25 -3.31
C GLU A 75 -18.87 20.81 -2.34
N SER A 76 -18.02 19.87 -2.75
CA SER A 76 -16.90 19.38 -1.94
C SER A 76 -15.84 20.45 -1.69
N GLY A 77 -15.51 21.25 -2.71
CA GLY A 77 -14.63 22.41 -2.57
C GLY A 77 -15.21 23.47 -1.63
N ARG A 78 -16.52 23.75 -1.76
CA ARG A 78 -17.23 24.66 -0.87
C ARG A 78 -17.22 24.17 0.59
N LYS A 79 -17.44 22.87 0.83
CA LYS A 79 -17.41 22.27 2.16
C LYS A 79 -16.02 22.32 2.79
N ALA A 80 -14.97 22.00 2.03
CA ALA A 80 -13.60 22.14 2.52
C ALA A 80 -13.31 23.57 2.98
N TYR A 81 -13.70 24.59 2.19
CA TYR A 81 -13.62 25.98 2.60
C TYR A 81 -14.41 26.29 3.86
N GLN A 82 -15.66 25.84 3.96
CA GLN A 82 -16.52 26.11 5.14
C GLN A 82 -15.93 25.54 6.43
N ILE A 83 -15.36 24.34 6.38
CA ILE A 83 -14.68 23.70 7.52
C ILE A 83 -13.46 24.56 7.92
N ALA A 84 -12.63 24.98 6.95
CA ALA A 84 -11.51 25.86 7.23
C ALA A 84 -11.94 27.20 7.85
N LYS A 85 -13.00 27.81 7.30
CA LYS A 85 -13.56 29.07 7.79
C LYS A 85 -14.11 28.95 9.21
N ALA A 86 -14.83 27.89 9.51
CA ALA A 86 -15.33 27.64 10.86
C ALA A 86 -14.17 27.48 11.88
N SER A 87 -13.12 26.75 11.49
CA SER A 87 -11.92 26.56 12.31
C SER A 87 -11.10 27.83 12.49
N SER A 88 -11.15 28.76 11.54
CA SER A 88 -10.38 30.03 11.57
C SER A 88 -10.88 31.04 12.62
N SER A 89 -12.01 30.77 13.26
CA SER A 89 -12.49 31.57 14.39
C SER A 89 -11.62 31.39 15.65
N VAL A 90 -10.83 30.32 15.74
CA VAL A 90 -9.85 30.09 16.79
C VAL A 90 -8.51 30.69 16.36
N PRO A 91 -7.92 31.63 17.13
CA PRO A 91 -6.63 32.22 16.79
C PRO A 91 -5.54 31.13 16.66
N GLY A 92 -4.89 31.08 15.52
CA GLY A 92 -3.76 30.21 15.23
C GLY A 92 -2.51 31.01 14.85
N LYS A 93 -1.33 30.40 14.92
CA LYS A 93 -0.12 31.02 14.38
C LYS A 93 -0.19 31.00 12.86
N ASP A 94 0.07 32.14 12.24
CA ASP A 94 0.25 32.21 10.79
C ASP A 94 1.58 31.52 10.42
N PHE A 95 1.57 30.66 9.44
CA PHE A 95 2.77 30.03 8.93
C PHE A 95 2.86 30.25 7.41
N PRO A 96 4.01 30.72 6.92
CA PRO A 96 4.21 30.88 5.49
C PRO A 96 4.31 29.51 4.82
N PHE A 97 3.80 29.41 3.58
CA PHE A 97 4.15 28.27 2.73
C PHE A 97 5.65 28.33 2.39
N ALA A 98 6.25 27.15 2.27
CA ALA A 98 7.58 27.06 1.69
C ALA A 98 7.55 27.60 0.25
N ASP A 99 8.55 28.40 -0.12
CA ASP A 99 8.72 28.83 -1.49
C ASP A 99 9.32 27.68 -2.29
N VAL A 100 8.46 26.99 -3.03
CA VAL A 100 8.84 25.85 -3.88
C VAL A 100 8.47 26.13 -5.32
N PRO A 101 9.30 25.75 -6.30
CA PRO A 101 8.96 25.88 -7.72
C PRO A 101 7.66 25.14 -8.04
N ILE A 102 6.86 25.68 -8.96
CA ILE A 102 5.71 24.97 -9.48
C ILE A 102 6.18 23.73 -10.21
N VAL A 103 5.61 22.57 -9.83
CA VAL A 103 5.92 21.28 -10.42
C VAL A 103 4.77 20.81 -11.30
N GLU A 104 5.07 20.52 -12.56
CA GLU A 104 4.19 19.82 -13.49
C GLU A 104 4.97 18.60 -13.98
N ASP A 105 4.66 17.43 -13.43
CA ASP A 105 5.45 16.22 -13.66
C ASP A 105 4.62 14.95 -13.50
N ASN A 106 5.19 13.83 -13.97
CA ASN A 106 4.63 12.50 -13.78
C ASN A 106 5.70 11.51 -13.31
N TYR A 107 5.25 10.55 -12.52
CA TYR A 107 6.07 9.42 -12.08
C TYR A 107 5.30 8.12 -12.28
N ILE A 108 5.95 7.15 -12.91
CA ILE A 108 5.43 5.78 -13.04
C ILE A 108 6.51 4.85 -12.48
N THR A 109 6.15 4.01 -11.53
CA THR A 109 7.06 2.98 -11.00
C THR A 109 7.62 2.14 -12.14
N PRO A 110 8.95 2.09 -12.35
CA PRO A 110 9.56 1.19 -13.30
C PRO A 110 9.19 -0.26 -12.99
N HIS A 111 8.66 -1.00 -13.96
CA HIS A 111 8.27 -2.39 -13.81
C HIS A 111 8.31 -3.11 -15.16
N GLN A 112 8.55 -4.42 -15.13
CA GLN A 112 8.53 -5.26 -16.34
C GLN A 112 7.10 -5.71 -16.66
N GLN A 113 6.37 -6.15 -15.63
CA GLN A 113 5.00 -6.63 -15.79
C GLN A 113 4.12 -6.19 -14.61
N ASN A 114 3.03 -5.48 -14.90
CA ASN A 114 2.05 -5.11 -13.87
C ASN A 114 1.46 -6.38 -13.23
N PRO A 115 1.57 -6.56 -11.90
CA PRO A 115 1.18 -7.80 -11.22
C PRO A 115 -0.32 -8.07 -11.29
N LEU A 116 -1.16 -7.04 -11.41
CA LEU A 116 -2.61 -7.21 -11.55
C LEU A 116 -3.02 -7.67 -12.96
N LYS A 117 -2.10 -7.61 -13.95
CA LYS A 117 -2.28 -8.15 -15.31
C LYS A 117 -1.73 -9.57 -15.47
N VAL A 118 -1.06 -10.09 -14.47
CA VAL A 118 -0.66 -11.50 -14.39
C VAL A 118 -1.88 -12.35 -14.08
N SER A 119 -1.94 -13.57 -14.66
CA SER A 119 -2.99 -14.53 -14.34
C SER A 119 -3.07 -14.76 -12.83
N SER A 120 -4.25 -14.61 -12.27
CA SER A 120 -4.50 -14.93 -10.85
C SER A 120 -4.26 -16.41 -10.57
N THR A 121 -4.53 -17.28 -11.54
CA THR A 121 -4.25 -18.73 -11.43
C THR A 121 -2.76 -18.96 -11.23
N ASP A 122 -1.88 -18.34 -12.04
CA ASP A 122 -0.42 -18.52 -11.92
C ASP A 122 0.09 -18.05 -10.55
N GLN A 123 -0.48 -16.97 -10.02
CA GLN A 123 -0.13 -16.44 -8.70
C GLN A 123 -0.61 -17.34 -7.57
N ILE A 124 -1.82 -17.89 -7.70
CA ILE A 124 -2.40 -18.85 -6.77
C ILE A 124 -1.58 -20.14 -6.77
N ASP A 125 -1.29 -20.68 -7.96
CA ASP A 125 -0.54 -21.94 -8.11
C ASP A 125 0.86 -21.82 -7.52
N LEU A 126 1.52 -20.67 -7.70
CA LEU A 126 2.83 -20.42 -7.06
C LEU A 126 2.77 -20.61 -5.55
N LEU A 127 1.77 -20.06 -4.87
CA LEU A 127 1.62 -20.20 -3.42
C LEU A 127 1.16 -21.60 -3.01
N ALA A 128 0.16 -22.15 -3.69
CA ALA A 128 -0.40 -23.46 -3.39
C ALA A 128 0.69 -24.54 -3.50
N VAL A 129 1.41 -24.58 -4.62
CA VAL A 129 2.50 -25.52 -4.84
C VAL A 129 3.62 -25.34 -3.82
N SER A 130 4.03 -24.10 -3.54
CA SER A 130 5.10 -23.84 -2.57
C SER A 130 4.72 -24.29 -1.15
N THR A 131 3.52 -23.96 -0.69
CA THR A 131 3.05 -24.33 0.66
C THR A 131 2.76 -25.82 0.78
N GLU A 132 2.29 -26.49 -0.29
CA GLU A 132 2.14 -27.94 -0.35
C GLU A 132 3.48 -28.66 -0.24
N LYS A 133 4.50 -28.21 -0.99
CA LYS A 133 5.87 -28.74 -0.91
C LYS A 133 6.43 -28.63 0.52
N MET A 134 6.30 -27.46 1.15
CA MET A 134 6.75 -27.26 2.53
C MET A 134 6.04 -28.21 3.50
N HIS A 135 4.74 -28.41 3.34
CA HIS A 135 3.96 -29.32 4.17
C HIS A 135 4.39 -30.78 3.99
N LYS A 136 4.58 -31.21 2.74
CA LYS A 136 5.10 -32.57 2.42
C LYS A 136 6.49 -32.83 2.98
N LEU A 137 7.34 -31.80 3.08
CA LEU A 137 8.66 -31.88 3.73
C LEU A 137 8.58 -31.91 5.26
N GLY A 138 7.37 -31.75 5.82
CA GLY A 138 7.09 -31.91 7.25
C GLY A 138 7.00 -30.60 8.03
N SER A 139 6.74 -29.48 7.38
CA SER A 139 6.24 -28.30 8.08
C SER A 139 4.89 -28.63 8.72
N SER A 140 4.70 -28.33 10.00
CA SER A 140 3.41 -28.54 10.69
C SER A 140 2.34 -27.64 10.08
N ARG A 141 2.72 -26.41 9.73
CA ARG A 141 1.89 -25.47 8.96
C ARG A 141 2.78 -24.66 8.03
N ALA A 142 2.49 -24.70 6.76
CA ALA A 142 3.15 -23.93 5.72
C ALA A 142 2.21 -22.80 5.26
N PHE A 143 2.68 -21.56 5.28
CA PHE A 143 1.92 -20.40 4.85
C PHE A 143 2.62 -19.68 3.70
N GLY A 144 1.81 -19.13 2.80
CA GLY A 144 2.28 -18.24 1.75
C GLY A 144 1.33 -17.07 1.57
N ARG A 145 1.88 -15.89 1.26
CA ARG A 145 1.10 -14.69 0.97
C ARG A 145 1.74 -13.90 -0.15
N LEU A 146 0.90 -13.35 -1.03
CA LEU A 146 1.25 -12.36 -2.03
C LEU A 146 0.27 -11.19 -1.94
N ASP A 147 0.79 -9.97 -2.00
CA ASP A 147 0.00 -8.76 -2.08
C ASP A 147 0.55 -7.85 -3.17
N PHE A 148 -0.37 -7.21 -3.90
CA PHE A 148 -0.07 -6.32 -5.01
C PHE A 148 -0.93 -5.08 -4.92
N TRP A 149 -0.35 -3.93 -5.24
CA TRP A 149 -1.04 -2.66 -5.34
C TRP A 149 -0.66 -1.94 -6.62
N ASP A 150 -1.66 -1.33 -7.25
CA ASP A 150 -1.51 -0.40 -8.37
C ASP A 150 -2.29 0.85 -7.99
N THR A 151 -1.56 1.90 -7.59
CA THR A 151 -2.15 3.12 -7.05
C THR A 151 -1.84 4.30 -7.97
N GLU A 152 -2.88 4.82 -8.60
CA GLU A 152 -2.82 6.05 -9.37
C GLU A 152 -3.21 7.24 -8.49
N LYS A 153 -2.41 8.29 -8.53
CA LYS A 153 -2.60 9.52 -7.78
C LYS A 153 -2.45 10.74 -8.66
N TRP A 154 -3.44 11.58 -8.68
CA TRP A 154 -3.41 12.91 -9.30
C TRP A 154 -3.46 13.97 -8.22
N PHE A 155 -2.59 14.94 -8.30
CA PHE A 155 -2.52 16.08 -7.41
C PHE A 155 -2.59 17.37 -8.20
N PHE A 156 -3.43 18.30 -7.74
CA PHE A 156 -3.54 19.66 -8.28
C PHE A 156 -3.65 20.67 -7.14
N SER A 157 -3.02 21.84 -7.28
CA SER A 157 -3.12 22.92 -6.31
C SER A 157 -3.45 24.25 -6.96
N SER A 158 -4.01 25.18 -6.17
CA SER A 158 -4.28 26.56 -6.59
C SER A 158 -3.02 27.36 -6.95
N GLN A 159 -1.82 26.88 -6.60
CA GLN A 159 -0.55 27.46 -7.03
C GLN A 159 -0.11 26.97 -8.42
N GLY A 160 -0.80 26.00 -9.02
CA GLY A 160 -0.51 25.49 -10.36
C GLY A 160 0.27 24.18 -10.40
N HIS A 161 0.55 23.56 -9.26
CA HIS A 161 1.15 22.22 -9.27
C HIS A 161 0.22 21.20 -9.91
N LYS A 162 0.77 20.34 -10.81
CA LYS A 162 0.09 19.22 -11.44
C LYS A 162 1.00 18.02 -11.39
N ILE A 163 0.68 17.02 -10.56
CA ILE A 163 1.51 15.84 -10.37
C ILE A 163 0.66 14.59 -10.57
N TYR A 164 1.13 13.72 -11.45
CA TYR A 164 0.60 12.38 -11.61
C TYR A 164 1.61 11.34 -11.10
N GLN A 165 1.13 10.36 -10.35
CA GLN A 165 1.93 9.23 -9.92
C GLN A 165 1.17 7.93 -10.15
N ASN A 166 1.85 6.92 -10.73
CA ASN A 166 1.38 5.54 -10.73
C ASN A 166 2.39 4.69 -9.94
N LEU A 167 1.98 4.26 -8.76
CA LEU A 167 2.79 3.47 -7.85
C LEU A 167 2.37 2.01 -7.94
N ILE A 168 3.29 1.15 -8.38
CA ILE A 168 3.11 -0.29 -8.42
C ILE A 168 4.00 -0.91 -7.37
N GLU A 169 3.40 -1.73 -6.51
CA GLU A 169 4.07 -2.40 -5.40
C GLU A 169 3.69 -3.88 -5.42
N SER A 170 4.69 -4.71 -5.19
CA SER A 170 4.56 -6.17 -5.21
C SER A 170 5.35 -6.78 -4.07
N GLY A 171 4.84 -7.85 -3.53
CA GLY A 171 5.59 -8.59 -2.54
C GLY A 171 4.86 -9.78 -1.98
N GLY A 172 5.50 -10.40 -1.00
CA GLY A 172 4.97 -11.57 -0.32
C GLY A 172 6.06 -12.40 0.33
N GLY A 173 5.69 -13.59 0.75
CA GLY A 173 6.63 -14.51 1.38
C GLY A 173 6.02 -15.85 1.75
N LEU A 174 6.92 -16.75 2.15
CA LEU A 174 6.60 -18.08 2.68
C LEU A 174 7.01 -18.17 4.15
N SER A 175 6.29 -18.98 4.92
CA SER A 175 6.62 -19.26 6.31
C SER A 175 6.39 -20.74 6.63
N SER A 176 7.38 -21.38 7.23
CA SER A 176 7.30 -22.72 7.78
C SER A 176 7.17 -22.65 9.29
N LEU A 177 6.12 -23.25 9.82
CA LEU A 177 5.91 -23.39 11.25
C LEU A 177 6.05 -24.87 11.62
N SER A 178 6.90 -25.15 12.59
CA SER A 178 7.12 -26.48 13.19
C SER A 178 6.66 -26.49 14.65
N ILE A 179 5.98 -27.57 15.06
CA ILE A 179 5.46 -27.79 16.40
C ILE A 179 6.06 -29.12 16.92
N GLY A 180 6.60 -29.09 18.13
CA GLY A 180 7.13 -30.30 18.81
C GLY A 180 7.43 -30.01 20.27
N ASP A 181 7.24 -31.01 21.14
CA ASP A 181 7.56 -31.00 22.57
C ASP A 181 7.05 -29.75 23.35
N GLY A 182 5.86 -29.23 22.97
CA GLY A 182 5.26 -28.05 23.57
C GLY A 182 5.78 -26.71 23.02
N GLU A 183 6.75 -26.73 22.11
CA GLU A 183 7.35 -25.58 21.46
C GLU A 183 6.80 -25.36 20.06
N THR A 184 6.85 -24.11 19.61
CA THR A 184 6.48 -23.71 18.24
C THR A 184 7.54 -22.78 17.69
N GLN A 185 8.08 -23.13 16.52
CA GLN A 185 9.12 -22.34 15.86
C GLN A 185 8.72 -22.01 14.42
N ILE A 186 9.09 -20.80 13.97
CA ILE A 186 8.76 -20.33 12.63
C ILE A 186 10.01 -19.85 11.90
N ARG A 187 10.07 -20.13 10.59
CA ARG A 187 11.02 -19.52 9.66
C ARG A 187 10.29 -18.98 8.46
N SER A 188 10.71 -17.81 7.97
CA SER A 188 10.11 -17.14 6.84
C SER A 188 11.14 -16.68 5.81
N TYR A 189 10.67 -16.49 4.58
CA TYR A 189 11.46 -15.98 3.46
C TYR A 189 10.54 -15.25 2.46
N PRO A 190 11.01 -14.15 1.84
CA PRO A 190 12.19 -13.38 2.25
C PRO A 190 11.94 -12.66 3.58
N GLN A 191 13.00 -12.45 4.34
CA GLN A 191 13.00 -11.77 5.64
C GLN A 191 11.95 -12.31 6.64
N SER A 192 11.49 -11.46 7.57
CA SER A 192 10.45 -11.81 8.54
C SER A 192 9.08 -11.52 7.94
N PHE A 193 8.29 -12.55 7.68
CA PHE A 193 6.94 -12.50 7.11
C PHE A 193 6.82 -12.00 5.66
N GLY A 194 7.92 -11.85 4.93
CA GLY A 194 7.91 -11.46 3.52
C GLY A 194 8.62 -10.13 3.25
N GLU A 195 8.69 -9.77 1.99
CA GLU A 195 9.28 -8.53 1.49
C GLU A 195 8.38 -7.88 0.46
N TYR A 196 8.28 -6.55 0.52
CA TYR A 196 7.48 -5.73 -0.38
C TYR A 196 8.34 -4.62 -0.95
N ARG A 197 8.25 -4.42 -2.27
CA ARG A 197 9.03 -3.41 -3.00
C ARG A 197 8.17 -2.71 -4.05
N THR A 198 8.58 -1.51 -4.42
CA THR A 198 8.09 -0.86 -5.63
C THR A 198 8.62 -1.62 -6.85
N GLY A 199 7.73 -2.05 -7.71
CA GLY A 199 8.01 -2.86 -8.90
C GLY A 199 6.86 -3.79 -9.23
N GLY A 200 6.97 -4.50 -10.35
CA GLY A 200 5.94 -5.40 -10.85
C GLY A 200 6.11 -6.85 -10.39
N TRP A 201 5.56 -7.76 -11.20
CA TRP A 201 5.60 -9.19 -10.93
C TRP A 201 7.02 -9.76 -10.81
N GLU A 202 7.99 -9.14 -11.48
CA GLU A 202 9.42 -9.49 -11.41
C GLU A 202 9.98 -9.49 -9.98
N ILE A 203 9.40 -8.72 -9.06
CA ILE A 203 9.80 -8.72 -7.65
C ILE A 203 9.54 -10.10 -7.02
N VAL A 204 8.33 -10.63 -7.21
CA VAL A 204 7.95 -11.95 -6.68
C VAL A 204 8.71 -13.07 -7.40
N GLN A 205 8.88 -12.97 -8.72
CA GLN A 205 9.70 -13.93 -9.47
C GLN A 205 11.15 -13.98 -8.97
N GLY A 206 11.69 -12.83 -8.58
CA GLY A 206 13.04 -12.71 -8.03
C GLY A 206 13.23 -13.39 -6.66
N PHE A 207 12.16 -13.69 -5.95
CA PHE A 207 12.26 -14.43 -4.68
C PHE A 207 12.66 -15.90 -4.87
N LYS A 208 12.37 -16.52 -6.03
CA LYS A 208 12.74 -17.92 -6.31
C LYS A 208 12.36 -18.85 -5.16
N PHE A 209 11.12 -18.84 -4.76
CA PHE A 209 10.63 -19.56 -3.57
C PHE A 209 11.09 -21.00 -3.50
N ASP A 210 11.10 -21.72 -4.62
CA ASP A 210 11.51 -23.11 -4.68
C ASP A 210 12.94 -23.36 -4.13
N ASP A 211 13.87 -22.41 -4.32
CA ASP A 211 15.26 -22.54 -3.86
C ASP A 211 15.39 -22.46 -2.32
N HIS A 212 14.33 -22.03 -1.63
CA HIS A 212 14.36 -21.75 -0.20
C HIS A 212 13.46 -22.67 0.64
N ILE A 213 12.57 -23.44 0.01
CA ILE A 213 11.55 -24.26 0.68
C ILE A 213 12.17 -25.26 1.65
N GLU A 214 13.16 -26.04 1.20
CA GLU A 214 13.82 -27.06 2.04
C GLU A 214 14.49 -26.42 3.25
N ARG A 215 15.27 -25.36 3.02
CA ARG A 215 15.93 -24.60 4.10
C ARG A 215 14.95 -24.10 5.15
N LEU A 216 13.82 -23.53 4.74
CA LEU A 216 12.79 -23.00 5.66
C LEU A 216 12.23 -24.08 6.58
N VAL A 217 11.94 -25.27 6.01
CA VAL A 217 11.40 -26.39 6.77
C VAL A 217 12.46 -26.98 7.71
N GLU A 218 13.68 -27.17 7.24
CA GLU A 218 14.78 -27.67 8.06
C GLU A 218 15.12 -26.73 9.22
N GLU A 219 15.26 -25.44 8.95
CA GLU A 219 15.57 -24.45 9.99
C GLU A 219 14.47 -24.36 11.04
N SER A 220 13.18 -24.38 10.65
CA SER A 220 12.08 -24.35 11.62
C SER A 220 12.06 -25.57 12.53
N LYS A 221 12.43 -26.77 12.00
CA LYS A 221 12.57 -28.00 12.79
C LYS A 221 13.80 -27.96 13.70
N ARG A 222 14.95 -27.48 13.21
CA ARG A 222 16.17 -27.37 14.01
C ARG A 222 16.00 -26.43 15.20
N LEU A 223 15.20 -25.40 15.07
CA LEU A 223 14.91 -24.46 16.16
C LEU A 223 14.15 -25.11 17.31
N LEU A 224 13.32 -26.14 17.06
CA LEU A 224 12.61 -26.86 18.13
C LEU A 224 13.55 -27.54 19.12
N VAL A 225 14.71 -27.97 18.65
CA VAL A 225 15.73 -28.70 19.45
C VAL A 225 16.98 -27.86 19.69
N ALA A 226 16.92 -26.57 19.37
CA ALA A 226 18.06 -25.69 19.61
C ALA A 226 18.27 -25.49 21.12
N PRO A 227 19.52 -25.49 21.62
CA PRO A 227 19.79 -25.19 23.01
C PRO A 227 19.35 -23.77 23.36
N GLN A 228 18.89 -23.59 24.60
CA GLN A 228 18.56 -22.27 25.13
C GLN A 228 19.79 -21.35 25.06
N CYS A 229 19.58 -20.12 24.61
CA CYS A 229 20.65 -19.13 24.63
C CYS A 229 21.11 -18.89 26.07
N PRO A 230 22.43 -18.99 26.38
CA PRO A 230 22.92 -18.72 27.73
C PRO A 230 22.65 -17.26 28.12
N GLU A 231 22.23 -17.08 29.37
CA GLU A 231 22.10 -15.75 29.97
C GLU A 231 23.48 -15.22 30.38
N GLY A 232 23.81 -13.99 30.03
CA GLY A 232 25.05 -13.34 30.42
C GLY A 232 25.36 -12.08 29.61
N THR A 233 26.30 -11.29 30.14
CA THR A 233 26.92 -10.19 29.38
C THR A 233 28.06 -10.80 28.58
N MET A 234 28.06 -10.61 27.25
CA MET A 234 29.12 -11.08 26.35
C MET A 234 29.77 -9.87 25.71
N ASP A 235 31.10 -9.89 25.63
CA ASP A 235 31.92 -8.88 24.94
C ASP A 235 31.93 -9.10 23.42
#